data_f4d2db5c76c95d7908a84d9113b5d4f1
#
_entry.id   f4d2db5c76c95d7908a84d9113b5d4f1
#
_cell.length_a   1.000
_cell.length_b   1.000
_cell.length_c   1.000
_cell.angle_alpha   90.00
_cell.angle_beta   90.00
_cell.angle_gamma   90.00
#
_symmetry.space_group_name_H-M   'P 1'
#
loop_
_entity.id
_entity.type
_entity.pdbx_description
1 polymer ?
#
loop_
_entity_poly.entity_id
_entity_poly.type
_entity_poly.pdbx_seq_one_letter_code
_entity_poly.pdbx_strand_id
1 'polypeptide(L)'
;LTFTKIIDEKKSITTKKVLKRKYNIQRIDGLAESKVTPPESVYKRIKKENNAIGEARAINSDLQFFKEKFIMPVEGIISGVYGSQRILNGKPRWPHYGIDIAAKQGTMIKSSGSGVVTMAEDDLYYTGGTVIMDHGHGISTIYSHLENVLVSVGDQINQGDIIGTVGSTGRSTGPHLDFRVNWFQTRLDPMSVLN
;
A
#
# COMPACT_ATOMS: atom_id res chain seq x y z
N LEU A 1 23.97 7.61 1.01
CA LEU A 1 23.12 8.44 0.16
C LEU A 1 23.62 9.88 0.22
N THR A 2 23.75 10.51 -0.94
CA THR A 2 24.12 11.91 -1.06
C THR A 2 22.93 12.67 -1.60
N PHE A 3 22.52 13.71 -0.90
CA PHE A 3 21.45 14.62 -1.30
C PHE A 3 22.07 15.94 -1.74
N THR A 4 21.66 16.43 -2.90
CA THR A 4 22.06 17.74 -3.39
C THR A 4 20.82 18.64 -3.40
N LYS A 5 20.88 19.74 -2.68
CA LYS A 5 19.85 20.79 -2.68
C LYS A 5 20.40 21.99 -3.43
N ILE A 6 19.65 22.52 -4.38
CA ILE A 6 19.99 23.72 -5.13
C ILE A 6 18.88 24.75 -4.87
N ILE A 7 19.24 25.89 -4.30
CA ILE A 7 18.35 27.03 -4.09
C ILE A 7 19.12 28.27 -4.54
N ASP A 8 18.53 29.08 -5.42
CA ASP A 8 19.11 30.31 -5.95
C ASP A 8 20.57 30.10 -6.43
N GLU A 9 20.78 29.05 -7.25
CA GLU A 9 22.09 28.62 -7.78
C GLU A 9 23.09 28.13 -6.72
N LYS A 10 22.78 28.23 -5.43
CA LYS A 10 23.61 27.71 -4.35
C LYS A 10 23.40 26.22 -4.15
N LYS A 11 24.47 25.46 -4.26
CA LYS A 11 24.49 24.01 -4.10
C LYS A 11 24.89 23.65 -2.67
N SER A 12 24.00 22.92 -1.98
CA SER A 12 24.29 22.30 -0.68
C SER A 12 24.30 20.77 -0.82
N ILE A 13 25.35 20.13 -0.32
CA ILE A 13 25.51 18.67 -0.38
C ILE A 13 25.44 18.11 1.03
N THR A 14 24.53 17.18 1.25
CA THR A 14 24.41 16.44 2.51
C THR A 14 24.61 14.96 2.26
N THR A 15 25.57 14.33 2.94
CA THR A 15 25.77 12.89 2.86
C THR A 15 25.25 12.22 4.13
N LYS A 16 24.37 11.22 3.96
CA LYS A 16 23.84 10.38 5.05
C LYS A 16 24.33 8.96 4.87
N LYS A 17 24.87 8.37 5.95
CA LYS A 17 25.20 6.94 5.98
C LYS A 17 23.91 6.13 6.08
N VAL A 18 23.72 5.18 5.17
CA VAL A 18 22.63 4.21 5.28
C VAL A 18 23.10 3.08 6.19
N LEU A 19 22.41 2.88 7.30
CA LEU A 19 22.67 1.77 8.21
C LEU A 19 22.09 0.48 7.68
N LYS A 20 22.79 -0.63 7.89
CA LYS A 20 22.28 -1.96 7.57
C LYS A 20 21.12 -2.28 8.53
N ARG A 21 19.93 -2.57 7.98
CA ARG A 21 18.76 -3.02 8.73
C ARG A 21 18.63 -4.53 8.58
N LYS A 22 18.34 -5.22 9.68
CA LYS A 22 17.93 -6.63 9.69
C LYS A 22 16.41 -6.69 9.65
N TYR A 23 15.87 -7.37 8.64
CA TYR A 23 14.43 -7.56 8.50
C TYR A 23 14.01 -8.92 9.06
N ASN A 24 12.79 -8.98 9.60
CA ASN A 24 12.21 -10.22 10.09
C ASN A 24 11.79 -11.14 8.94
N ILE A 25 11.78 -12.44 9.19
CA ILE A 25 11.17 -13.43 8.30
C ILE A 25 9.77 -13.71 8.83
N GLN A 26 8.76 -13.47 7.98
CA GLN A 26 7.36 -13.77 8.26
C GLN A 26 6.92 -14.99 7.47
N ARG A 27 6.53 -16.06 8.17
CA ARG A 27 5.98 -17.27 7.57
C ARG A 27 4.47 -17.20 7.63
N ILE A 28 3.81 -17.41 6.51
CA ILE A 28 2.35 -17.37 6.38
C ILE A 28 1.94 -18.65 5.68
N ASP A 29 1.23 -19.51 6.40
CA ASP A 29 0.72 -20.77 5.91
C ASP A 29 -0.81 -20.74 5.83
N GLY A 30 -1.42 -21.71 5.14
CA GLY A 30 -2.87 -21.81 4.98
C GLY A 30 -3.46 -20.93 3.86
N LEU A 31 -2.61 -20.32 3.02
CA LEU A 31 -3.08 -19.64 1.81
C LEU A 31 -3.52 -20.66 0.77
N ALA A 32 -4.58 -20.34 -0.01
CA ALA A 32 -4.94 -21.12 -1.18
C ALA A 32 -3.74 -21.26 -2.13
N GLU A 33 -3.43 -22.48 -2.56
CA GLU A 33 -2.25 -22.77 -3.40
C GLU A 33 -2.26 -21.95 -4.69
N SER A 34 -3.44 -21.73 -5.29
CA SER A 34 -3.59 -20.85 -6.47
C SER A 34 -3.15 -19.40 -6.21
N LYS A 35 -3.24 -18.90 -4.97
CA LYS A 35 -2.78 -17.56 -4.60
C LYS A 35 -1.28 -17.50 -4.32
N VAL A 36 -0.64 -18.64 -4.05
CA VAL A 36 0.80 -18.76 -3.85
C VAL A 36 1.51 -19.12 -5.15
N THR A 37 0.97 -20.08 -5.89
CA THR A 37 1.46 -20.53 -7.22
C THR A 37 0.28 -20.47 -8.18
N PRO A 38 0.02 -19.31 -8.81
CA PRO A 38 -1.11 -19.15 -9.71
C PRO A 38 -1.04 -20.12 -10.89
N PRO A 39 -2.19 -20.66 -11.34
CA PRO A 39 -2.25 -21.40 -12.59
C PRO A 39 -2.04 -20.45 -13.77
N GLU A 40 -1.54 -20.98 -14.89
CA GLU A 40 -1.23 -20.20 -16.09
C GLU A 40 -2.45 -19.41 -16.63
N SER A 41 -3.65 -19.98 -16.47
CA SER A 41 -4.92 -19.37 -16.89
C SER A 41 -5.19 -17.99 -16.32
N VAL A 42 -4.60 -17.65 -15.17
CA VAL A 42 -4.79 -16.32 -14.53
C VAL A 42 -3.63 -15.35 -14.77
N TYR A 43 -2.55 -15.75 -15.44
CA TYR A 43 -1.40 -14.85 -15.64
C TYR A 43 -1.73 -13.59 -16.43
N LYS A 44 -2.61 -13.70 -17.43
CA LYS A 44 -3.06 -12.52 -18.21
C LYS A 44 -3.82 -11.53 -17.31
N ARG A 45 -4.69 -12.02 -16.42
CA ARG A 45 -5.42 -11.22 -15.42
C ARG A 45 -4.42 -10.52 -14.48
N ILE A 46 -3.52 -11.28 -13.86
CA ILE A 46 -2.51 -10.75 -12.92
C ILE A 46 -1.66 -9.67 -13.58
N LYS A 47 -1.23 -9.88 -14.83
CA LYS A 47 -0.43 -8.89 -15.58
C LYS A 47 -1.22 -7.60 -15.81
N LYS A 48 -2.50 -7.70 -16.23
CA LYS A 48 -3.38 -6.55 -16.44
C LYS A 48 -3.55 -5.75 -15.15
N GLU A 49 -3.85 -6.43 -14.04
CA GLU A 49 -4.07 -5.81 -12.73
C GLU A 49 -2.80 -5.13 -12.19
N ASN A 50 -1.64 -5.79 -12.30
CA ASN A 50 -0.36 -5.19 -11.90
C ASN A 50 -0.01 -3.94 -12.70
N ASN A 51 -0.30 -3.91 -14.00
CA ASN A 51 -0.12 -2.73 -14.85
C ASN A 51 -1.04 -1.59 -14.39
N ALA A 52 -2.32 -1.86 -14.18
CA ALA A 52 -3.28 -0.86 -13.71
C ALA A 52 -2.88 -0.26 -12.35
N ILE A 53 -2.43 -1.09 -11.39
CA ILE A 53 -1.87 -0.63 -10.12
C ILE A 53 -0.62 0.24 -10.36
N GLY A 54 0.23 -0.15 -11.31
CA GLY A 54 1.43 0.62 -11.68
C GLY A 54 1.08 1.99 -12.27
N GLU A 55 0.08 2.06 -13.14
CA GLU A 55 -0.43 3.28 -13.76
C GLU A 55 -1.06 4.21 -12.71
N ALA A 56 -1.92 3.69 -11.82
CA ALA A 56 -2.53 4.46 -10.74
C ALA A 56 -1.49 5.12 -9.82
N ARG A 57 -0.36 4.43 -9.56
CA ARG A 57 0.75 4.98 -8.75
C ARG A 57 1.69 5.92 -9.51
N ALA A 58 1.66 5.91 -10.83
CA ALA A 58 2.53 6.74 -11.66
C ALA A 58 2.02 8.17 -11.80
N ILE A 59 0.81 8.46 -11.32
CA ILE A 59 0.19 9.78 -11.40
C ILE A 59 1.08 10.80 -10.68
N ASN A 60 1.27 11.95 -11.35
CA ASN A 60 2.02 13.08 -10.82
C ASN A 60 1.15 14.33 -10.94
N SER A 61 0.29 14.52 -9.97
CA SER A 61 -0.57 15.70 -9.87
C SER A 61 0.08 16.83 -9.08
N ASP A 62 -0.43 18.04 -9.24
CA ASP A 62 0.04 19.23 -8.49
C ASP A 62 -0.67 19.37 -7.12
N LEU A 63 -1.43 18.36 -6.69
CA LEU A 63 -2.07 18.32 -5.38
C LEU A 63 -1.02 18.47 -4.26
N GLN A 64 -1.41 19.10 -3.15
CA GLN A 64 -0.50 19.40 -2.05
C GLN A 64 -0.81 18.61 -0.76
N PHE A 65 -1.65 17.58 -0.86
CA PHE A 65 -2.11 16.79 0.28
C PHE A 65 -1.00 15.94 0.91
N PHE A 66 0.06 15.63 0.16
CA PHE A 66 1.25 14.95 0.70
C PHE A 66 1.95 15.71 1.84
N LYS A 67 1.61 16.98 2.06
CA LYS A 67 2.12 17.80 3.18
C LYS A 67 1.38 17.55 4.49
N GLU A 68 0.22 16.90 4.44
CA GLU A 68 -0.51 16.51 5.64
C GLU A 68 0.25 15.41 6.40
N LYS A 69 0.05 15.38 7.70
CA LYS A 69 0.50 14.25 8.49
C LYS A 69 -0.51 13.12 8.31
N PHE A 70 -0.07 11.99 7.80
CA PHE A 70 -0.95 10.85 7.59
C PHE A 70 -1.35 10.20 8.91
N ILE A 71 -2.63 9.81 9.01
CA ILE A 71 -3.20 9.12 10.17
C ILE A 71 -3.29 7.61 9.93
N MET A 72 -3.36 6.83 11.01
CA MET A 72 -3.65 5.40 10.93
C MET A 72 -5.02 5.17 10.29
N PRO A 73 -5.11 4.36 9.22
CA PRO A 73 -6.35 4.17 8.46
C PRO A 73 -7.40 3.32 9.20
N VAL A 74 -6.97 2.51 10.14
CA VAL A 74 -7.84 1.65 10.97
C VAL A 74 -7.16 1.38 12.31
N GLU A 75 -7.95 1.27 13.38
CA GLU A 75 -7.46 0.79 14.66
C GLU A 75 -7.29 -0.73 14.63
N GLY A 76 -6.14 -1.24 15.09
CA GLY A 76 -5.86 -2.65 15.08
C GLY A 76 -4.43 -2.99 15.49
N ILE A 77 -4.09 -4.26 15.43
CA ILE A 77 -2.76 -4.78 15.77
C ILE A 77 -1.91 -4.84 14.52
N ILE A 78 -0.70 -4.26 14.54
CA ILE A 78 0.26 -4.42 13.45
C ILE A 78 0.73 -5.88 13.41
N SER A 79 0.20 -6.65 12.47
CA SER A 79 0.48 -8.08 12.28
C SER A 79 1.55 -8.35 11.22
N GLY A 80 1.83 -7.38 10.35
CA GLY A 80 2.90 -7.41 9.35
C GLY A 80 3.61 -6.07 9.24
N VAL A 81 4.95 -6.10 9.17
CA VAL A 81 5.78 -4.89 9.12
C VAL A 81 6.50 -4.75 7.79
N TYR A 82 6.75 -3.50 7.38
CA TYR A 82 7.48 -3.18 6.16
C TYR A 82 8.86 -3.82 6.12
N GLY A 83 9.19 -4.42 4.97
CA GLY A 83 10.49 -5.04 4.70
C GLY A 83 10.63 -6.48 5.20
N SER A 84 9.63 -7.03 5.94
CA SER A 84 9.70 -8.43 6.37
C SER A 84 9.74 -9.36 5.14
N GLN A 85 10.71 -10.30 5.16
CA GLN A 85 10.82 -11.35 4.13
C GLN A 85 9.65 -12.32 4.27
N ARG A 86 8.82 -12.43 3.23
CA ARG A 86 7.66 -13.33 3.26
C ARG A 86 8.00 -14.72 2.74
N ILE A 87 7.55 -15.73 3.49
CA ILE A 87 7.54 -17.14 3.08
C ILE A 87 6.08 -17.59 3.12
N LEU A 88 5.49 -17.84 1.94
CA LEU A 88 4.08 -18.21 1.78
C LEU A 88 3.96 -19.70 1.48
N ASN A 89 3.30 -20.48 2.34
CA ASN A 89 3.20 -21.95 2.25
C ASN A 89 4.59 -22.56 1.98
N GLY A 90 5.61 -22.14 2.73
CA GLY A 90 6.98 -22.61 2.55
C GLY A 90 7.77 -22.03 1.36
N LYS A 91 7.12 -21.25 0.47
CA LYS A 91 7.76 -20.67 -0.73
C LYS A 91 8.22 -19.24 -0.49
N PRO A 92 9.51 -18.90 -0.64
CA PRO A 92 9.99 -17.51 -0.52
C PRO A 92 9.32 -16.59 -1.56
N ARG A 93 8.95 -15.37 -1.12
CA ARG A 93 8.32 -14.34 -1.94
C ARG A 93 9.01 -13.00 -1.71
N TRP A 94 8.61 -11.98 -2.47
CA TRP A 94 9.07 -10.62 -2.28
C TRP A 94 8.81 -10.13 -0.85
N PRO A 95 9.65 -9.24 -0.31
CA PRO A 95 9.41 -8.61 0.97
C PRO A 95 8.04 -7.92 1.02
N HIS A 96 7.50 -7.79 2.22
CA HIS A 96 6.30 -7.01 2.45
C HIS A 96 6.58 -5.52 2.27
N TYR A 97 5.85 -4.86 1.39
CA TYR A 97 6.05 -3.45 1.06
C TYR A 97 4.97 -2.53 1.67
N GLY A 98 4.44 -2.90 2.81
CA GLY A 98 3.42 -2.19 3.56
C GLY A 98 3.42 -2.59 5.02
N ILE A 99 2.34 -2.27 5.69
CA ILE A 99 2.00 -2.81 7.02
C ILE A 99 0.66 -3.54 6.94
N ASP A 100 0.55 -4.65 7.65
CA ASP A 100 -0.74 -5.33 7.84
C ASP A 100 -1.30 -4.92 9.20
N ILE A 101 -2.54 -4.44 9.22
CA ILE A 101 -3.27 -4.04 10.41
C ILE A 101 -4.43 -5.00 10.60
N ALA A 102 -4.28 -5.95 11.53
CA ALA A 102 -5.33 -6.90 11.86
C ALA A 102 -6.47 -6.17 12.60
N ALA A 103 -7.68 -6.29 12.05
CA ALA A 103 -8.88 -5.73 12.62
C ALA A 103 -10.09 -6.61 12.26
N LYS A 104 -11.20 -6.45 13.00
CA LYS A 104 -12.41 -7.23 12.74
C LYS A 104 -12.95 -6.95 11.33
N GLN A 105 -13.39 -7.99 10.64
CA GLN A 105 -14.09 -7.86 9.35
C GLN A 105 -15.26 -6.87 9.45
N GLY A 106 -15.40 -6.00 8.45
CA GLY A 106 -16.40 -4.93 8.44
C GLY A 106 -16.02 -3.66 9.20
N THR A 107 -14.84 -3.63 9.88
CA THR A 107 -14.35 -2.39 10.52
C THR A 107 -14.13 -1.31 9.45
N MET A 108 -14.60 -0.08 9.71
CA MET A 108 -14.47 1.03 8.78
C MET A 108 -13.01 1.44 8.60
N ILE A 109 -12.60 1.61 7.33
CA ILE A 109 -11.28 2.09 6.93
C ILE A 109 -11.41 3.56 6.57
N LYS A 110 -10.56 4.38 7.19
CA LYS A 110 -10.46 5.83 6.92
C LYS A 110 -9.35 6.11 5.92
N SER A 111 -9.51 7.14 5.12
CA SER A 111 -8.39 7.68 4.35
C SER A 111 -7.31 8.21 5.28
N SER A 112 -6.07 7.79 5.07
CA SER A 112 -4.90 8.25 5.85
C SER A 112 -4.56 9.72 5.61
N GLY A 113 -4.87 10.25 4.45
CA GLY A 113 -4.63 11.65 4.04
C GLY A 113 -5.67 12.08 3.03
N SER A 114 -5.85 13.38 2.84
CA SER A 114 -6.69 13.92 1.77
C SER A 114 -6.11 13.55 0.41
N GLY A 115 -6.96 13.33 -0.61
CA GLY A 115 -6.48 12.93 -1.93
C GLY A 115 -7.59 12.70 -2.94
N VAL A 116 -7.20 12.20 -4.10
CA VAL A 116 -8.11 11.78 -5.17
C VAL A 116 -7.97 10.29 -5.40
N VAL A 117 -9.08 9.58 -5.49
CA VAL A 117 -9.10 8.13 -5.78
C VAL A 117 -8.65 7.89 -7.23
N THR A 118 -7.58 7.11 -7.40
CA THR A 118 -7.03 6.77 -8.72
C THR A 118 -7.28 5.32 -9.12
N MET A 119 -7.69 4.49 -8.16
CA MET A 119 -8.17 3.13 -8.37
C MET A 119 -9.19 2.77 -7.28
N ALA A 120 -10.27 2.10 -7.70
CA ALA A 120 -11.28 1.52 -6.81
C ALA A 120 -11.77 0.23 -7.47
N GLU A 121 -11.35 -0.92 -6.96
CA GLU A 121 -11.61 -2.25 -7.52
C GLU A 121 -12.04 -3.22 -6.42
N ASP A 122 -13.07 -4.02 -6.66
CA ASP A 122 -13.63 -4.93 -5.65
C ASP A 122 -12.89 -6.28 -5.58
N ASP A 123 -12.29 -6.74 -6.70
CA ASP A 123 -11.74 -8.10 -6.79
C ASP A 123 -10.47 -8.18 -7.65
N LEU A 124 -9.37 -7.63 -7.16
CA LEU A 124 -8.06 -7.90 -7.76
C LEU A 124 -7.52 -9.25 -7.25
N TYR A 125 -6.85 -9.98 -8.12
CA TYR A 125 -6.42 -11.36 -7.85
C TYR A 125 -5.62 -11.51 -6.56
N TYR A 126 -4.65 -10.62 -6.31
CA TYR A 126 -3.82 -10.67 -5.10
C TYR A 126 -4.32 -9.74 -3.99
N THR A 127 -4.73 -8.55 -4.32
CA THR A 127 -5.04 -7.51 -3.33
C THR A 127 -6.51 -7.44 -2.97
N GLY A 128 -7.38 -8.20 -3.70
CA GLY A 128 -8.82 -8.19 -3.45
C GLY A 128 -9.43 -6.81 -3.65
N GLY A 129 -10.37 -6.44 -2.79
CA GLY A 129 -10.88 -5.07 -2.72
C GLY A 129 -9.74 -4.09 -2.50
N THR A 130 -9.60 -3.13 -3.40
CA THR A 130 -8.41 -2.26 -3.44
C THR A 130 -8.78 -0.82 -3.77
N VAL A 131 -8.29 0.11 -2.95
CA VAL A 131 -8.34 1.56 -3.21
C VAL A 131 -6.92 2.08 -3.31
N ILE A 132 -6.65 2.93 -4.33
CA ILE A 132 -5.42 3.72 -4.44
C ILE A 132 -5.80 5.19 -4.49
N MET A 133 -5.09 6.01 -3.72
CA MET A 133 -5.30 7.45 -3.67
C MET A 133 -4.01 8.18 -4.03
N ASP A 134 -4.15 9.25 -4.82
CA ASP A 134 -3.10 10.20 -5.13
C ASP A 134 -3.17 11.39 -4.17
N HIS A 135 -2.05 11.72 -3.54
CA HIS A 135 -1.92 12.85 -2.60
C HIS A 135 -1.08 14.00 -3.18
N GLY A 136 -0.68 13.86 -4.45
CA GLY A 136 0.14 14.81 -5.18
C GLY A 136 1.63 14.48 -5.21
N HIS A 137 2.31 15.01 -6.21
CA HIS A 137 3.76 14.88 -6.40
C HIS A 137 4.27 13.42 -6.39
N GLY A 138 3.42 12.48 -6.86
CA GLY A 138 3.72 11.05 -6.95
C GLY A 138 3.60 10.30 -5.63
N ILE A 139 3.10 10.93 -4.56
CA ILE A 139 2.79 10.23 -3.30
C ILE A 139 1.42 9.58 -3.41
N SER A 140 1.36 8.28 -3.17
CA SER A 140 0.13 7.52 -3.18
C SER A 140 0.02 6.56 -2.01
N THR A 141 -1.22 6.31 -1.57
CA THR A 141 -1.55 5.25 -0.60
C THR A 141 -2.35 4.14 -1.25
N ILE A 142 -2.17 2.92 -0.76
CA ILE A 142 -2.91 1.73 -1.20
C ILE A 142 -3.54 1.08 0.01
N TYR A 143 -4.81 0.71 -0.13
CA TYR A 143 -5.60 -0.02 0.85
C TYR A 143 -6.06 -1.31 0.18
N SER A 144 -5.70 -2.47 0.73
CA SER A 144 -5.97 -3.78 0.13
C SER A 144 -6.67 -4.73 1.09
N HIS A 145 -7.25 -5.79 0.54
CA HIS A 145 -8.02 -6.84 1.21
C HIS A 145 -9.38 -6.35 1.77
N LEU A 146 -9.91 -5.25 1.18
CA LEU A 146 -11.19 -4.68 1.58
C LEU A 146 -12.33 -5.68 1.33
N GLU A 147 -13.31 -5.68 2.24
CA GLU A 147 -14.60 -6.37 2.04
C GLU A 147 -15.50 -5.56 1.10
N ASN A 148 -15.60 -4.26 1.36
CA ASN A 148 -16.36 -3.33 0.54
C ASN A 148 -15.50 -2.12 0.19
N VAL A 149 -15.51 -1.73 -1.07
CA VAL A 149 -14.99 -0.47 -1.57
C VAL A 149 -16.15 0.52 -1.61
N LEU A 150 -16.03 1.67 -0.93
CA LEU A 150 -17.12 2.63 -0.75
C LEU A 150 -16.89 3.95 -1.49
N VAL A 151 -15.90 4.00 -2.36
CA VAL A 151 -15.50 5.16 -3.15
C VAL A 151 -15.32 4.79 -4.61
N SER A 152 -15.32 5.78 -5.49
CA SER A 152 -15.15 5.62 -6.93
C SER A 152 -13.93 6.39 -7.44
N VAL A 153 -13.36 5.96 -8.57
CA VAL A 153 -12.27 6.67 -9.23
C VAL A 153 -12.70 8.10 -9.56
N GLY A 154 -11.87 9.06 -9.17
CA GLY A 154 -12.11 10.50 -9.31
C GLY A 154 -12.71 11.18 -8.09
N ASP A 155 -13.17 10.42 -7.09
CA ASP A 155 -13.66 11.01 -5.84
C ASP A 155 -12.55 11.77 -5.12
N GLN A 156 -12.85 12.97 -4.66
CA GLN A 156 -12.00 13.76 -3.79
C GLN A 156 -12.37 13.44 -2.34
N ILE A 157 -11.43 12.90 -1.58
CA ILE A 157 -11.60 12.38 -0.23
C ILE A 157 -10.79 13.25 0.75
N ASN A 158 -11.38 13.59 1.87
CA ASN A 158 -10.65 14.25 2.96
C ASN A 158 -10.01 13.22 3.89
N GLN A 159 -8.94 13.60 4.58
CA GLN A 159 -8.37 12.78 5.63
C GLN A 159 -9.44 12.40 6.68
N GLY A 160 -9.54 11.11 6.97
CA GLY A 160 -10.50 10.58 7.94
C GLY A 160 -11.85 10.15 7.36
N ASP A 161 -12.15 10.48 6.09
CA ASP A 161 -13.37 10.00 5.42
C ASP A 161 -13.31 8.47 5.23
N ILE A 162 -14.48 7.82 5.30
CA ILE A 162 -14.58 6.36 5.14
C ILE A 162 -14.46 6.01 3.66
N ILE A 163 -13.54 5.09 3.34
CA ILE A 163 -13.26 4.64 1.96
C ILE A 163 -13.59 3.17 1.71
N GLY A 164 -13.84 2.41 2.76
CA GLY A 164 -14.14 0.98 2.66
C GLY A 164 -14.23 0.31 4.01
N THR A 165 -14.26 -1.01 4.00
CA THR A 165 -14.29 -1.84 5.22
C THR A 165 -13.24 -2.94 5.17
N VAL A 166 -12.70 -3.31 6.33
CA VAL A 166 -11.74 -4.41 6.49
C VAL A 166 -12.36 -5.72 6.05
N GLY A 167 -11.64 -6.46 5.21
CA GLY A 167 -12.01 -7.77 4.75
C GLY A 167 -10.85 -8.76 4.80
N SER A 168 -11.01 -9.84 4.03
CA SER A 168 -10.00 -10.89 3.83
C SER A 168 -9.98 -11.34 2.36
N THR A 169 -10.22 -10.40 1.45
CA THR A 169 -10.30 -10.66 0.00
C THR A 169 -8.91 -10.84 -0.62
N GLY A 170 -8.86 -11.39 -1.83
CA GLY A 170 -7.58 -11.61 -2.52
C GLY A 170 -6.71 -12.70 -1.89
N ARG A 171 -5.44 -12.41 -1.62
CA ARG A 171 -4.46 -13.32 -0.99
C ARG A 171 -4.28 -12.97 0.48
N SER A 172 -5.20 -13.40 1.28
CA SER A 172 -5.25 -13.19 2.72
C SER A 172 -5.53 -14.48 3.48
N THR A 173 -5.10 -14.58 4.73
CA THR A 173 -5.39 -15.70 5.65
C THR A 173 -6.40 -15.32 6.72
N GLY A 174 -6.80 -14.07 6.80
CA GLY A 174 -7.76 -13.58 7.78
C GLY A 174 -7.97 -12.08 7.69
N PRO A 175 -8.96 -11.52 8.39
CA PRO A 175 -9.30 -10.10 8.27
C PRO A 175 -8.18 -9.16 8.69
N HIS A 176 -7.72 -8.33 7.74
CA HIS A 176 -6.73 -7.27 7.96
C HIS A 176 -6.76 -6.24 6.82
N LEU A 177 -6.20 -5.09 7.04
CA LEU A 177 -5.87 -4.10 6.02
C LEU A 177 -4.37 -4.20 5.69
N ASP A 178 -4.00 -4.44 4.43
CA ASP A 178 -2.63 -4.20 3.93
C ASP A 178 -2.57 -2.74 3.45
N PHE A 179 -1.87 -1.90 4.22
CA PHE A 179 -1.71 -0.47 3.96
C PHE A 179 -0.30 -0.15 3.44
N ARG A 180 -0.23 0.60 2.35
CA ARG A 180 1.05 0.95 1.70
C ARG A 180 1.13 2.42 1.37
N VAL A 181 2.37 2.94 1.39
CA VAL A 181 2.71 4.28 0.93
C VAL A 181 3.78 4.17 -0.16
N ASN A 182 3.64 4.95 -1.21
CA ASN A 182 4.59 4.94 -2.32
C ASN A 182 4.94 6.36 -2.74
N TRP A 183 6.13 6.53 -3.27
CA TRP A 183 6.52 7.67 -4.08
C TRP A 183 6.80 7.16 -5.49
N PHE A 184 5.86 7.40 -6.40
CA PHE A 184 5.80 6.73 -7.70
C PHE A 184 5.91 5.21 -7.55
N GLN A 185 6.91 4.58 -8.17
CA GLN A 185 7.14 3.14 -8.07
C GLN A 185 7.98 2.74 -6.85
N THR A 186 8.54 3.70 -6.11
CA THR A 186 9.33 3.44 -4.90
C THR A 186 8.40 3.17 -3.71
N ARG A 187 8.66 2.06 -3.02
CA ARG A 187 7.93 1.69 -1.81
C ARG A 187 8.51 2.41 -0.60
N LEU A 188 7.66 3.03 0.19
CA LEU A 188 8.05 3.69 1.43
C LEU A 188 7.56 2.89 2.64
N ASP A 189 8.29 2.95 3.75
CA ASP A 189 7.84 2.39 5.03
C ASP A 189 6.67 3.26 5.56
N PRO A 190 5.43 2.74 5.64
CA PRO A 190 4.28 3.54 6.08
C PRO A 190 4.47 4.14 7.47
N MET A 191 5.20 3.44 8.37
CA MET A 191 5.48 3.95 9.71
C MET A 191 6.39 5.19 9.72
N SER A 192 7.00 5.55 8.58
CA SER A 192 7.79 6.77 8.46
C SER A 192 6.97 8.04 8.20
N VAL A 193 5.71 7.90 7.84
CA VAL A 193 4.80 9.01 7.49
C VAL A 193 3.53 9.05 8.34
N LEU A 194 3.19 7.94 9.01
CA LEU A 194 2.07 7.86 9.95
C LEU A 194 2.42 8.52 11.30
N ASN A 195 1.43 9.14 11.93
CA ASN A 195 1.48 9.67 13.30
C ASN A 195 0.79 8.72 14.26
#